data_b63947d7a376c41cb20b3e9becf2e34c
#
_entry.id   b63947d7a376c41cb20b3e9becf2e34c
#
_cell.length_a   1.000
_cell.length_b   1.000
_cell.length_c   1.000
_cell.angle_alpha   90.00
_cell.angle_beta   90.00
_cell.angle_gamma   90.00
#
_symmetry.space_group_name_H-M   'P 1'
#
loop_
_entity.id
_entity.type
_entity.pdbx_description
1 polymer ?
#
loop_
_entity_poly.entity_id
_entity_poly.type
_entity_poly.pdbx_seq_one_letter_code
_entity_poly.pdbx_strand_id
1 'polypeptide(L)'
;MKKLLIIFILVFTTHIGLAEQPVKNNKKLSQDFISKAKSANDRAIKLKNEWRDTRKLIKKAKKAHKNKKYKESMKFSKEALNQANMAIQQHNRQKNKMN
;
A
#
# COMPACT_ATOMS: atom_id res chain seq x y z
N MET A 1 -25.32 14.23 -36.52
CA MET A 1 -24.20 14.80 -36.15
C MET A 1 -24.11 15.14 -34.76
N LYS A 2 -24.85 15.98 -34.29
CA LYS A 2 -24.81 16.38 -32.94
C LYS A 2 -24.95 15.27 -31.98
N LYS A 3 -25.69 14.29 -32.34
CA LYS A 3 -25.92 13.19 -31.49
C LYS A 3 -24.68 12.43 -31.17
N LEU A 4 -23.81 12.35 -32.12
CA LEU A 4 -22.62 11.63 -31.97
C LEU A 4 -21.79 12.20 -30.87
N LEU A 5 -21.79 13.48 -30.83
CA LEU A 5 -21.00 14.15 -29.84
C LEU A 5 -21.44 13.82 -28.45
N ILE A 6 -22.72 13.77 -28.31
CA ILE A 6 -23.27 13.49 -27.03
C ILE A 6 -22.88 12.13 -26.52
N ILE A 7 -22.93 11.18 -27.40
CA ILE A 7 -22.63 9.84 -27.04
C ILE A 7 -21.19 9.75 -26.60
N PHE A 8 -20.36 10.45 -27.30
CA PHE A 8 -18.98 10.43 -26.99
C PHE A 8 -18.71 10.92 -25.58
N ILE A 9 -19.41 11.91 -25.18
CA ILE A 9 -19.25 12.45 -23.88
C ILE A 9 -19.60 11.47 -22.80
N LEU A 10 -20.61 10.71 -23.04
CA LEU A 10 -21.05 9.75 -22.08
C LEU A 10 -19.98 8.74 -21.79
N VAL A 11 -19.39 8.27 -22.81
CA VAL A 11 -18.37 7.28 -22.65
C VAL A 11 -17.25 7.81 -21.81
N PHE A 12 -16.94 9.03 -22.05
CA PHE A 12 -15.91 9.64 -21.34
C PHE A 12 -16.18 9.76 -19.87
N THR A 13 -17.36 10.11 -19.53
CA THR A 13 -17.67 10.27 -18.13
C THR A 13 -17.64 8.97 -17.38
N THR A 14 -18.09 7.92 -17.99
CA THR A 14 -18.11 6.68 -17.28
C THR A 14 -16.69 6.25 -17.01
N HIS A 15 -15.79 6.53 -17.96
CA HIS A 15 -14.45 6.19 -17.77
C HIS A 15 -13.87 6.83 -16.58
N ILE A 16 -14.19 8.05 -16.40
CA ILE A 16 -13.71 8.75 -15.28
C ILE A 16 -14.25 8.23 -14.02
N GLY A 17 -15.49 7.89 -14.04
CA GLY A 17 -16.14 7.39 -12.87
C GLY A 17 -15.42 6.19 -12.31
N LEU A 18 -14.92 5.37 -13.16
CA LEU A 18 -14.24 4.20 -12.72
C LEU A 18 -12.96 4.53 -12.05
N ALA A 19 -12.30 5.54 -12.53
CA ALA A 19 -11.04 5.91 -11.99
C ALA A 19 -11.19 6.44 -10.60
N GLU A 20 -12.34 6.99 -10.33
CA GLU A 20 -12.58 7.57 -9.06
C GLU A 20 -13.07 6.58 -8.09
N GLN A 21 -12.26 6.13 -7.22
CA GLN A 21 -12.73 5.23 -6.23
C GLN A 21 -13.38 6.00 -5.13
N PRO A 22 -14.35 5.44 -4.47
CA PRO A 22 -14.98 6.12 -3.35
C PRO A 22 -13.94 6.39 -2.30
N VAL A 23 -13.96 7.54 -1.76
CA VAL A 23 -13.02 7.92 -0.73
C VAL A 23 -13.04 6.94 0.43
N LYS A 24 -14.21 6.44 0.73
CA LYS A 24 -14.41 5.48 1.77
C LYS A 24 -13.60 4.22 1.56
N ASN A 25 -13.58 3.70 0.34
CA ASN A 25 -12.84 2.50 0.03
C ASN A 25 -11.35 2.76 0.12
N ASN A 26 -10.91 3.91 -0.34
CA ASN A 26 -9.50 4.24 -0.29
C ASN A 26 -9.02 4.34 1.14
N LYS A 27 -9.86 4.87 2.00
CA LYS A 27 -9.50 5.01 3.39
C LYS A 27 -9.33 3.64 4.02
N LYS A 28 -10.27 2.74 3.74
CA LYS A 28 -10.22 1.41 4.29
C LYS A 28 -9.03 0.63 3.76
N LEU A 29 -8.78 0.71 2.47
CA LEU A 29 -7.65 0.02 1.87
C LEU A 29 -6.33 0.53 2.43
N SER A 30 -6.24 1.82 2.62
CA SER A 30 -5.06 2.44 3.17
C SER A 30 -4.80 1.90 4.57
N GLN A 31 -5.84 1.84 5.38
CA GLN A 31 -5.73 1.35 6.75
C GLN A 31 -5.32 -0.13 6.75
N ASP A 32 -5.90 -0.91 5.84
CA ASP A 32 -5.59 -2.34 5.75
C ASP A 32 -4.12 -2.57 5.39
N PHE A 33 -3.60 -1.79 4.45
CA PHE A 33 -2.21 -1.95 4.06
C PHE A 33 -1.26 -1.52 5.18
N ILE A 34 -1.62 -0.49 5.92
CA ILE A 34 -0.81 -0.08 7.06
C ILE A 34 -0.77 -1.21 8.09
N SER A 35 -1.92 -1.82 8.34
CA SER A 35 -2.00 -2.91 9.30
C SER A 35 -1.15 -4.11 8.86
N LYS A 36 -1.23 -4.43 7.58
CA LYS A 36 -0.44 -5.54 7.05
C LYS A 36 1.06 -5.27 7.13
N ALA A 37 1.44 -4.03 6.80
CA ALA A 37 2.84 -3.66 6.85
C ALA A 37 3.36 -3.72 8.28
N LYS A 38 2.55 -3.24 9.21
CA LYS A 38 2.93 -3.23 10.60
C LYS A 38 3.08 -4.64 11.13
N SER A 39 2.13 -5.51 10.81
CA SER A 39 2.17 -6.90 11.23
C SER A 39 3.42 -7.61 10.69
N ALA A 40 3.71 -7.42 9.42
CA ALA A 40 4.87 -8.04 8.82
C ALA A 40 6.16 -7.51 9.44
N ASN A 41 6.21 -6.21 9.73
CA ASN A 41 7.39 -5.64 10.33
C ASN A 41 7.57 -6.14 11.78
N ASP A 42 6.47 -6.36 12.48
CA ASP A 42 6.55 -6.89 13.84
C ASP A 42 7.18 -8.28 13.80
N ARG A 43 6.87 -9.06 12.77
CA ARG A 43 7.47 -10.37 12.61
C ARG A 43 8.96 -10.25 12.32
N ALA A 44 9.34 -9.29 11.48
CA ALA A 44 10.75 -9.07 11.18
C ALA A 44 11.50 -8.64 12.44
N ILE A 45 10.86 -7.85 13.27
CA ILE A 45 11.46 -7.42 14.53
C ILE A 45 11.69 -8.62 15.44
N LYS A 46 10.72 -9.51 15.52
CA LYS A 46 10.86 -10.69 16.36
C LYS A 46 12.00 -11.57 15.88
N LEU A 47 12.25 -11.58 14.59
CA LEU A 47 13.33 -12.35 14.02
C LEU A 47 14.65 -11.59 14.09
N LYS A 48 14.63 -10.40 14.66
CA LYS A 48 15.79 -9.54 14.81
C LYS A 48 16.41 -9.20 13.46
N ASN A 49 15.57 -9.05 12.47
CA ASN A 49 16.01 -8.72 11.12
C ASN A 49 15.22 -7.58 10.52
N GLU A 50 14.80 -6.63 11.33
CA GLU A 50 14.07 -5.49 10.85
C GLU A 50 14.97 -4.59 10.00
N TRP A 51 14.47 -4.18 8.83
CA TRP A 51 15.20 -3.25 7.99
C TRP A 51 14.89 -1.82 8.43
N ARG A 52 15.92 -1.01 8.45
CA ARG A 52 15.81 0.36 8.94
C ARG A 52 14.70 1.18 8.26
N ASP A 53 14.61 1.11 6.95
CA ASP A 53 13.67 1.92 6.22
C ASP A 53 12.22 1.50 6.36
N THR A 54 11.98 0.26 6.73
CA THR A 54 10.61 -0.23 6.84
C THR A 54 9.81 0.57 7.85
N ARG A 55 10.40 0.83 9.01
CA ARG A 55 9.71 1.58 10.05
C ARG A 55 9.42 3.01 9.60
N LYS A 56 10.35 3.60 8.87
CA LYS A 56 10.15 4.95 8.34
C LYS A 56 9.03 5.00 7.34
N LEU A 57 8.94 3.99 6.49
CA LEU A 57 7.87 3.92 5.50
C LEU A 57 6.52 3.77 6.16
N ILE A 58 6.45 3.00 7.24
CA ILE A 58 5.19 2.84 7.96
C ILE A 58 4.77 4.18 8.56
N LYS A 59 5.71 4.95 9.08
CA LYS A 59 5.40 6.25 9.63
C LYS A 59 4.89 7.19 8.55
N LYS A 60 5.51 7.15 7.37
CA LYS A 60 5.07 7.98 6.27
C LYS A 60 3.68 7.59 5.82
N ALA A 61 3.39 6.28 5.81
CA ALA A 61 2.08 5.81 5.43
C ALA A 61 1.02 6.29 6.41
N LYS A 62 1.31 6.22 7.69
CA LYS A 62 0.37 6.68 8.71
C LYS A 62 0.11 8.17 8.60
N LYS A 63 1.15 8.94 8.33
CA LYS A 63 1.01 10.36 8.21
C LYS A 63 0.17 10.72 6.99
N ALA A 64 0.42 10.07 5.87
CA ALA A 64 -0.35 10.30 4.67
C ALA A 64 -1.82 9.92 4.88
N HIS A 65 -2.06 8.82 5.57
CA HIS A 65 -3.41 8.38 5.88
C HIS A 65 -4.14 9.44 6.73
N LYS A 66 -3.47 9.95 7.72
CA LYS A 66 -4.04 10.95 8.60
C LYS A 66 -4.40 12.21 7.82
N ASN A 67 -3.60 12.53 6.82
CA ASN A 67 -3.84 13.70 5.99
C ASN A 67 -4.78 13.41 4.82
N LYS A 68 -5.43 12.26 4.85
CA LYS A 68 -6.37 11.83 3.83
C LYS A 68 -5.76 11.64 2.44
N LYS A 69 -4.45 11.42 2.41
CA LYS A 69 -3.75 11.13 1.17
C LYS A 69 -3.64 9.63 1.06
N TYR A 70 -4.76 9.00 0.81
CA TYR A 70 -4.85 7.55 0.88
C TYR A 70 -4.02 6.79 -0.15
N LYS A 71 -3.94 7.31 -1.36
CA LYS A 71 -3.14 6.64 -2.39
C LYS A 71 -1.67 6.66 -2.02
N GLU A 72 -1.24 7.78 -1.49
CA GLU A 72 0.13 7.94 -1.08
C GLU A 72 0.44 7.02 0.09
N SER A 73 -0.51 6.95 1.02
CA SER A 73 -0.39 6.07 2.17
C SER A 73 -0.25 4.62 1.73
N MET A 74 -1.05 4.20 0.75
CA MET A 74 -0.99 2.85 0.25
C MET A 74 0.35 2.56 -0.42
N LYS A 75 0.89 3.54 -1.11
CA LYS A 75 2.16 3.39 -1.76
C LYS A 75 3.27 3.11 -0.73
N PHE A 76 3.31 3.91 0.32
CA PHE A 76 4.30 3.73 1.36
C PHE A 76 4.11 2.43 2.13
N SER A 77 2.87 2.08 2.43
CA SER A 77 2.62 0.88 3.20
C SER A 77 2.89 -0.39 2.38
N LYS A 78 2.63 -0.36 1.08
CA LYS A 78 2.94 -1.50 0.24
C LYS A 78 4.45 -1.70 0.16
N GLU A 79 5.17 -0.62 0.07
CA GLU A 79 6.61 -0.68 0.03
C GLU A 79 7.17 -1.22 1.35
N ALA A 80 6.60 -0.76 2.45
CA ALA A 80 7.01 -1.24 3.77
C ALA A 80 6.71 -2.73 3.92
N LEU A 81 5.55 -3.15 3.46
CA LEU A 81 5.15 -4.55 3.54
C LEU A 81 6.12 -5.41 2.73
N ASN A 82 6.47 -4.95 1.55
CA ASN A 82 7.39 -5.67 0.70
C ASN A 82 8.77 -5.81 1.38
N GLN A 83 9.26 -4.74 1.97
CA GLN A 83 10.54 -4.77 2.67
C GLN A 83 10.51 -5.72 3.85
N ALA A 84 9.43 -5.68 4.62
CA ALA A 84 9.31 -6.54 5.78
C ALA A 84 9.30 -8.01 5.36
N ASN A 85 8.58 -8.33 4.28
CA ASN A 85 8.53 -9.69 3.80
C ASN A 85 9.88 -10.14 3.28
N MET A 86 10.62 -9.25 2.64
CA MET A 86 11.94 -9.58 2.15
C MET A 86 12.91 -9.83 3.31
N ALA A 87 12.76 -9.05 4.37
CA ALA A 87 13.60 -9.23 5.55
C ALA A 87 13.34 -10.59 6.19
N ILE A 88 12.07 -10.99 6.25
CA ILE A 88 11.70 -12.29 6.80
C ILE A 88 12.26 -13.40 5.94
N GLN A 89 12.15 -13.27 4.62
CA GLN A 89 12.66 -14.27 3.70
C GLN A 89 14.17 -14.39 3.82
N GLN A 90 14.83 -13.27 3.95
CA GLN A 90 16.27 -13.26 4.08
C GLN A 90 16.70 -14.01 5.34
N HIS A 91 16.01 -13.76 6.42
CA HIS A 91 16.30 -14.45 7.68
C HIS A 91 16.11 -15.95 7.52
N ASN A 92 15.02 -16.38 6.91
CA ASN A 92 14.74 -17.78 6.73
C ASN A 92 15.76 -18.46 5.82
N ARG A 93 16.21 -17.77 4.79
CA ARG A 93 17.22 -18.32 3.91
C ARG A 93 18.54 -18.53 4.63
N GLN A 94 18.91 -17.58 5.45
CA GLN A 94 20.15 -17.68 6.19
C GLN A 94 20.09 -18.82 7.19
N LYS A 95 18.94 -18.98 7.83
CA LYS A 95 18.75 -20.06 8.78
C LYS A 95 18.90 -21.39 8.09
N ASN A 96 18.31 -21.54 6.91
CA ASN A 96 18.39 -22.80 6.17
C ASN A 96 19.80 -23.11 5.73
N LYS A 97 20.58 -22.08 5.41
CA LYS A 97 21.95 -22.29 5.00
C LYS A 97 22.81 -22.79 6.15
N MET A 98 22.49 -22.36 7.33
CA MET A 98 23.28 -22.73 8.50
C MET A 98 22.95 -24.13 8.98
N ASN A 99 21.83 -24.63 8.57
CA ASN A 99 21.47 -25.99 8.89
C ASN A 99 21.92 -26.94 7.80
#